data_69b228b7e0207c4568553660783d5dc2
#
_entry.id   69b228b7e0207c4568553660783d5dc2
#
_cell.length_a   1.000
_cell.length_b   1.000
_cell.length_c   1.000
_cell.angle_alpha   90.00
_cell.angle_beta   90.00
_cell.angle_gamma   90.00
#
_symmetry.space_group_name_H-M   'P 1'
#
loop_
_entity.id
_entity.type
_entity.pdbx_description
1 polymer ?
#
loop_
_entity_poly.entity_id
_entity_poly.type
_entity_poly.pdbx_seq_one_letter_code
_entity_poly.pdbx_strand_id
1 'polypeptide(L)'
;MLFQDIVFWFLGVVAIGAALGVVLVRDLFRAALLLVVVFIAVAGFFVLLSAEFLAVVQVLIYAGAISVLIIFAVMLTRDVQRGNLPNRLQIPAVLFAALLLAALVVVSTETGWNRLAEADRERVELVQTMAVSTVPTGALEASGFTTGEQQEAARQSGLADLLIGDFVLAFEAVSVLLLAAVIGALALVRPR
;
A
#
# COMPACT_ATOMS: atom_id res chain seq x y z
N MET A 1 4.37 -0.77 -23.00
CA MET A 1 3.89 0.58 -22.65
C MET A 1 2.37 0.69 -22.82
N LEU A 2 1.76 0.53 -24.00
CA LEU A 2 0.29 0.66 -24.17
C LEU A 2 -0.58 -0.19 -23.22
N PHE A 3 -0.17 -1.41 -22.89
CA PHE A 3 -0.92 -2.28 -22.00
C PHE A 3 -0.88 -1.79 -20.53
N GLN A 4 0.30 -1.40 -20.05
CA GLN A 4 0.47 -0.87 -18.70
C GLN A 4 -0.32 0.43 -18.51
N ASP A 5 -0.30 1.32 -19.51
CA ASP A 5 -1.04 2.59 -19.48
C ASP A 5 -2.55 2.35 -19.41
N ILE A 6 -3.06 1.38 -20.18
CA ILE A 6 -4.48 1.02 -20.14
C ILE A 6 -4.87 0.48 -18.77
N VAL A 7 -4.08 -0.43 -18.20
CA VAL A 7 -4.33 -1.01 -16.88
C VAL A 7 -4.25 0.07 -15.81
N PHE A 8 -3.28 0.99 -15.90
CA PHE A 8 -3.14 2.12 -14.97
C PHE A 8 -4.41 3.00 -14.96
N TRP A 9 -4.88 3.44 -16.13
CA TRP A 9 -6.07 4.24 -16.23
C TRP A 9 -7.33 3.52 -15.75
N PHE A 10 -7.46 2.23 -16.07
CA PHE A 10 -8.56 1.40 -15.60
C PHE A 10 -8.58 1.31 -14.08
N LEU A 11 -7.44 0.98 -13.45
CA LEU A 11 -7.31 0.92 -11.99
C LEU A 11 -7.57 2.30 -11.35
N GLY A 12 -7.10 3.38 -11.99
CA GLY A 12 -7.34 4.75 -11.53
C GLY A 12 -8.82 5.09 -11.46
N VAL A 13 -9.54 4.81 -12.54
CA VAL A 13 -11.00 5.05 -12.61
C VAL A 13 -11.73 4.18 -11.57
N VAL A 14 -11.37 2.92 -11.43
CA VAL A 14 -11.97 2.01 -10.44
C VAL A 14 -11.69 2.51 -9.02
N ALA A 15 -10.44 2.87 -8.70
CA ALA A 15 -10.05 3.34 -7.38
C ALA A 15 -10.79 4.63 -6.99
N ILE A 16 -10.79 5.63 -7.88
CA ILE A 16 -11.46 6.91 -7.63
C ILE A 16 -12.98 6.72 -7.56
N GLY A 17 -13.56 5.95 -8.46
CA GLY A 17 -15.00 5.68 -8.47
C GLY A 17 -15.46 4.93 -7.21
N ALA A 18 -14.71 3.92 -6.79
CA ALA A 18 -14.99 3.19 -5.56
C ALA A 18 -14.78 4.07 -4.32
N ALA A 19 -13.72 4.88 -4.26
CA ALA A 19 -13.46 5.81 -3.15
C ALA A 19 -14.56 6.86 -3.00
N LEU A 20 -15.03 7.43 -4.10
CA LEU A 20 -16.20 8.32 -4.10
C LEU A 20 -17.46 7.57 -3.64
N GLY A 21 -17.62 6.32 -4.08
CA GLY A 21 -18.73 5.48 -3.64
C GLY A 21 -18.71 5.24 -2.13
N VAL A 22 -17.55 5.01 -1.52
CA VAL A 22 -17.41 4.87 -0.05
C VAL A 22 -17.97 6.08 0.68
N VAL A 23 -17.72 7.29 0.17
CA VAL A 23 -18.15 8.54 0.83
C VAL A 23 -19.62 8.85 0.56
N LEU A 24 -20.12 8.54 -0.65
CA LEU A 24 -21.46 8.93 -1.10
C LEU A 24 -22.56 7.94 -0.71
N VAL A 25 -22.20 6.66 -0.56
CA VAL A 25 -23.18 5.62 -0.21
C VAL A 25 -23.59 5.74 1.25
N ARG A 26 -24.89 5.78 1.50
CA ARG A 26 -25.45 5.90 2.86
C ARG A 26 -25.40 4.59 3.65
N ASP A 27 -25.37 3.48 2.96
CA ASP A 27 -25.33 2.15 3.56
C ASP A 27 -23.88 1.80 3.88
N LEU A 28 -23.55 1.70 5.16
CA LEU A 28 -22.18 1.45 5.62
C LEU A 28 -21.65 0.07 5.22
N PHE A 29 -22.52 -0.93 5.09
CA PHE A 29 -22.10 -2.24 4.61
C PHE A 29 -21.64 -2.16 3.14
N ARG A 30 -22.40 -1.46 2.30
CA ARG A 30 -22.02 -1.22 0.90
C ARG A 30 -20.75 -0.34 0.80
N ALA A 31 -20.63 0.65 1.67
CA ALA A 31 -19.42 1.47 1.76
C ALA A 31 -18.19 0.62 2.11
N ALA A 32 -18.32 -0.30 3.08
CA ALA A 32 -17.24 -1.22 3.43
C ALA A 32 -16.85 -2.16 2.28
N LEU A 33 -17.81 -2.64 1.49
CA LEU A 33 -17.52 -3.44 0.30
C LEU A 33 -16.80 -2.63 -0.79
N LEU A 34 -17.19 -1.36 -1.00
CA LEU A 34 -16.49 -0.47 -1.92
C LEU A 34 -15.07 -0.16 -1.46
N LEU A 35 -14.84 -0.07 -0.13
CA LEU A 35 -13.51 0.10 0.44
C LEU A 35 -12.60 -1.09 0.10
N VAL A 36 -13.12 -2.32 0.11
CA VAL A 36 -12.37 -3.52 -0.34
C VAL A 36 -11.94 -3.36 -1.80
N VAL A 37 -12.84 -2.86 -2.66
CA VAL A 37 -12.52 -2.61 -4.08
C VAL A 37 -11.40 -1.59 -4.22
N VAL A 38 -11.42 -0.51 -3.42
CA VAL A 38 -10.33 0.48 -3.38
C VAL A 38 -9.01 -0.20 -3.01
N PHE A 39 -8.98 -1.02 -1.96
CA PHE A 39 -7.75 -1.69 -1.52
C PHE A 39 -7.20 -2.66 -2.57
N ILE A 40 -8.06 -3.37 -3.28
CA ILE A 40 -7.65 -4.25 -4.39
C ILE A 40 -7.09 -3.42 -5.56
N ALA A 41 -7.72 -2.30 -5.89
CA ALA A 41 -7.20 -1.41 -6.95
C ALA A 41 -5.82 -0.84 -6.58
N VAL A 42 -5.60 -0.47 -5.31
CA VAL A 42 -4.29 -0.03 -4.80
C VAL A 42 -3.25 -1.16 -4.89
N ALA A 43 -3.62 -2.40 -4.56
CA ALA A 43 -2.74 -3.55 -4.77
C ALA A 43 -2.34 -3.71 -6.24
N GLY A 44 -3.28 -3.49 -7.17
CA GLY A 44 -3.00 -3.47 -8.61
C GLY A 44 -1.99 -2.39 -9.01
N PHE A 45 -2.04 -1.20 -8.40
CA PHE A 45 -1.00 -0.18 -8.61
C PHE A 45 0.37 -0.63 -8.11
N PHE A 46 0.45 -1.31 -6.96
CA PHE A 46 1.72 -1.86 -6.50
C PHE A 46 2.31 -2.89 -7.46
N VAL A 47 1.47 -3.74 -8.07
CA VAL A 47 1.92 -4.66 -9.12
C VAL A 47 2.44 -3.91 -10.34
N LEU A 48 1.75 -2.85 -10.79
CA LEU A 48 2.22 -2.03 -11.91
C LEU A 48 3.55 -1.32 -11.64
N LEU A 49 3.82 -1.00 -10.37
CA LEU A 49 5.09 -0.39 -9.93
C LEU A 49 6.18 -1.43 -9.63
N SER A 50 5.97 -2.71 -9.96
CA SER A 50 6.89 -3.81 -9.64
C SER A 50 7.16 -3.96 -8.13
N ALA A 51 6.24 -3.51 -7.27
CA ALA A 51 6.31 -3.61 -5.83
C ALA A 51 5.49 -4.82 -5.33
N GLU A 52 5.85 -6.01 -5.79
CA GLU A 52 5.08 -7.24 -5.58
C GLU A 52 4.86 -7.56 -4.09
N PHE A 53 5.89 -7.38 -3.26
CA PHE A 53 5.76 -7.58 -1.82
C PHE A 53 4.70 -6.66 -1.20
N LEU A 54 4.70 -5.38 -1.58
CA LEU A 54 3.68 -4.42 -1.11
C LEU A 54 2.28 -4.78 -1.60
N ALA A 55 2.16 -5.29 -2.83
CA ALA A 55 0.89 -5.75 -3.36
C ALA A 55 0.32 -6.92 -2.54
N VAL A 56 1.17 -7.90 -2.19
CA VAL A 56 0.77 -9.04 -1.35
C VAL A 56 0.34 -8.57 0.05
N VAL A 57 1.12 -7.71 0.68
CA VAL A 57 0.79 -7.12 1.99
C VAL A 57 -0.52 -6.34 1.94
N GLN A 58 -0.73 -5.55 0.88
CA GLN A 58 -1.97 -4.79 0.66
C GLN A 58 -3.20 -5.70 0.59
N VAL A 59 -3.10 -6.82 -0.14
CA VAL A 59 -4.21 -7.77 -0.25
C VAL A 59 -4.43 -8.51 1.07
N LEU A 60 -3.40 -9.03 1.70
CA LEU A 60 -3.53 -9.85 2.92
C LEU A 60 -3.98 -9.02 4.12
N ILE A 61 -3.38 -7.86 4.35
CA ILE A 61 -3.65 -7.06 5.54
C ILE A 61 -4.82 -6.11 5.31
N TYR A 62 -4.80 -5.28 4.25
CA TYR A 62 -5.83 -4.26 4.05
C TYR A 62 -7.12 -4.84 3.46
N ALA A 63 -7.05 -5.54 2.33
CA ALA A 63 -8.24 -6.12 1.72
C ALA A 63 -8.74 -7.37 2.50
N GLY A 64 -7.84 -8.13 3.11
CA GLY A 64 -8.17 -9.29 3.93
C GLY A 64 -8.55 -8.90 5.37
N ALA A 65 -7.57 -8.79 6.26
CA ALA A 65 -7.81 -8.70 7.70
C ALA A 65 -8.58 -7.44 8.11
N ILE A 66 -8.15 -6.24 7.67
CA ILE A 66 -8.76 -4.98 8.09
C ILE A 66 -10.18 -4.83 7.52
N SER A 67 -10.37 -5.15 6.24
CA SER A 67 -11.69 -5.06 5.61
C SER A 67 -12.70 -6.00 6.25
N VAL A 68 -12.31 -7.22 6.55
CA VAL A 68 -13.17 -8.19 7.25
C VAL A 68 -13.53 -7.66 8.63
N LEU A 69 -12.59 -7.11 9.39
CA LEU A 69 -12.86 -6.49 10.68
C LEU A 69 -13.86 -5.33 10.58
N ILE A 70 -13.72 -4.47 9.57
CA ILE A 70 -14.63 -3.35 9.33
C ILE A 70 -16.04 -3.88 9.00
N ILE A 71 -16.15 -4.88 8.12
CA ILE A 71 -17.44 -5.49 7.77
C ILE A 71 -18.12 -6.09 9.00
N PHE A 72 -17.38 -6.82 9.83
CA PHE A 72 -17.91 -7.36 11.08
C PHE A 72 -18.34 -6.27 12.07
N ALA A 73 -17.52 -5.22 12.22
CA ALA A 73 -17.84 -4.10 13.09
C ALA A 73 -19.15 -3.41 12.66
N VAL A 74 -19.31 -3.18 11.35
CA VAL A 74 -20.52 -2.59 10.78
C VAL A 74 -21.73 -3.50 10.97
N MET A 75 -21.58 -4.82 10.78
CA MET A 75 -22.68 -5.79 11.01
C MET A 75 -23.11 -5.86 12.48
N LEU A 76 -22.19 -5.75 13.42
CA LEU A 76 -22.49 -5.80 14.85
C LEU A 76 -23.11 -4.50 15.38
N THR A 77 -22.93 -3.38 14.68
CA THR A 77 -23.42 -2.07 15.11
C THR A 77 -24.83 -1.82 14.58
N ARG A 78 -25.85 -2.02 15.43
CA ARG A 78 -27.28 -1.96 15.04
C ARG A 78 -27.80 -0.59 14.61
N ASP A 79 -27.18 0.51 15.02
CA ASP A 79 -27.74 1.87 14.90
C ASP A 79 -27.13 2.71 13.76
N VAL A 80 -26.15 2.14 13.05
CA VAL A 80 -25.38 2.85 12.03
C VAL A 80 -26.11 2.93 10.68
N GLN A 81 -27.21 2.20 10.52
CA GLN A 81 -27.99 2.16 9.26
C GLN A 81 -28.84 3.43 9.02
N ARG A 82 -28.94 4.34 9.99
CA ARG A 82 -29.80 5.54 9.86
C ARG A 82 -29.23 6.67 9.02
N GLY A 83 -28.02 6.50 8.47
CA GLY A 83 -27.38 7.49 7.61
C GLY A 83 -27.08 8.82 8.34
N ASN A 84 -25.98 9.44 8.00
CA ASN A 84 -25.62 10.75 8.55
C ASN A 84 -26.53 11.82 7.94
N LEU A 85 -27.28 12.57 8.77
CA LEU A 85 -28.07 13.70 8.30
C LEU A 85 -27.13 14.80 7.75
N PRO A 86 -27.55 15.51 6.69
CA PRO A 86 -26.72 16.60 6.14
C PRO A 86 -26.40 17.61 7.24
N ASN A 87 -25.11 17.80 7.49
CA ASN A 87 -24.59 18.72 8.49
C ASN A 87 -24.07 20.00 7.82
N ARG A 88 -24.21 21.15 8.50
CA ARG A 88 -23.69 22.44 8.03
C ARG A 88 -22.16 22.44 7.77
N LEU A 89 -21.45 21.48 8.35
CA LEU A 89 -20.01 21.30 8.15
C LEU A 89 -19.63 20.61 6.84
N GLN A 90 -20.58 20.11 6.06
CA GLN A 90 -20.30 19.42 4.79
C GLN A 90 -19.66 20.38 3.76
N ILE A 91 -20.16 21.60 3.65
CA ILE A 91 -19.64 22.60 2.70
C ILE A 91 -18.17 22.97 3.03
N PRO A 92 -17.83 23.38 4.26
CA PRO A 92 -16.43 23.65 4.62
C PRO A 92 -15.54 22.41 4.50
N ALA A 93 -16.04 21.22 4.78
CA ALA A 93 -15.27 19.99 4.61
C ALA A 93 -14.93 19.69 3.14
N VAL A 94 -15.89 19.87 2.24
CA VAL A 94 -15.66 19.73 0.79
C VAL A 94 -14.67 20.78 0.27
N LEU A 95 -14.79 22.04 0.71
CA LEU A 95 -13.85 23.10 0.34
C LEU A 95 -12.44 22.79 0.84
N PHE A 96 -12.30 22.31 2.07
CA PHE A 96 -11.00 21.90 2.63
C PHE A 96 -10.40 20.73 1.87
N ALA A 97 -11.20 19.70 1.55
CA ALA A 97 -10.76 18.56 0.76
C ALA A 97 -10.33 18.97 -0.66
N ALA A 98 -11.08 19.88 -1.31
CA ALA A 98 -10.74 20.41 -2.62
C ALA A 98 -9.44 21.24 -2.60
N LEU A 99 -9.25 22.06 -1.56
CA LEU A 99 -8.02 22.83 -1.38
C LEU A 99 -6.81 21.90 -1.14
N LEU A 100 -6.98 20.87 -0.34
CA LEU A 100 -5.93 19.88 -0.07
C LEU A 100 -5.58 19.11 -1.35
N LEU A 101 -6.58 18.71 -2.15
CA LEU A 101 -6.38 18.10 -3.44
C LEU A 101 -5.63 19.03 -4.40
N ALA A 102 -6.04 20.29 -4.50
CA ALA A 102 -5.38 21.28 -5.33
C ALA A 102 -3.91 21.49 -4.90
N ALA A 103 -3.65 21.59 -3.60
CA ALA A 103 -2.28 21.69 -3.07
C ALA A 103 -1.43 20.46 -3.44
N LEU A 104 -2.01 19.26 -3.35
CA LEU A 104 -1.34 18.01 -3.71
C LEU A 104 -1.00 17.96 -5.21
N VAL A 105 -1.94 18.39 -6.06
CA VAL A 105 -1.72 18.48 -7.51
C VAL A 105 -0.60 19.47 -7.82
N VAL A 106 -0.62 20.68 -7.20
CA VAL A 106 0.43 21.69 -7.41
C VAL A 106 1.78 21.16 -6.98
N VAL A 107 1.89 20.57 -5.78
CA VAL A 107 3.14 19.97 -5.31
C VAL A 107 3.62 18.87 -6.25
N SER A 108 2.72 18.02 -6.73
CA SER A 108 3.07 16.93 -7.65
C SER A 108 3.59 17.42 -9.01
N THR A 109 3.04 18.54 -9.53
CA THR A 109 3.42 19.08 -10.84
C THR A 109 4.65 20.00 -10.78
N GLU A 110 4.82 20.74 -9.67
CA GLU A 110 5.95 21.68 -9.51
C GLU A 110 7.21 20.98 -8.96
N THR A 111 7.08 19.80 -8.36
CA THR A 111 8.24 19.07 -7.85
C THR A 111 9.06 18.47 -9.00
N GLY A 112 10.32 18.86 -9.08
CA GLY A 112 11.30 18.24 -9.97
C GLY A 112 11.63 16.83 -9.49
N TRP A 113 10.93 15.83 -10.00
CA TRP A 113 11.18 14.42 -9.66
C TRP A 113 12.53 13.99 -10.24
N ASN A 114 13.49 13.65 -9.37
CA ASN A 114 14.73 13.01 -9.80
C ASN A 114 14.37 11.61 -10.34
N ARG A 115 14.47 11.44 -11.65
CA ARG A 115 14.35 10.12 -12.27
C ARG A 115 15.62 9.34 -11.95
N LEU A 116 15.47 8.14 -11.42
CA LEU A 116 16.58 7.21 -11.26
C LEU A 116 17.28 7.03 -12.63
N ALA A 117 18.60 7.07 -12.62
CA ALA A 117 19.39 6.73 -13.81
C ALA A 117 19.02 5.31 -14.26
N GLU A 118 19.17 5.02 -15.55
CA GLU A 118 18.75 3.71 -16.11
C GLU A 118 19.46 2.53 -15.42
N ALA A 119 20.73 2.72 -15.05
CA ALA A 119 21.49 1.75 -14.27
C ALA A 119 20.92 1.50 -12.86
N ASP A 120 20.37 2.54 -12.23
CA ASP A 120 19.75 2.39 -10.90
C ASP A 120 18.36 1.77 -10.97
N ARG A 121 17.68 1.89 -12.11
CA ARG A 121 16.39 1.20 -12.34
C ARG A 121 16.57 -0.31 -12.41
N GLU A 122 17.58 -0.79 -13.13
CA GLU A 122 17.89 -2.23 -13.17
C GLU A 122 18.23 -2.77 -11.79
N ARG A 123 18.95 -1.99 -10.97
CA ARG A 123 19.24 -2.38 -9.57
C ARG A 123 17.98 -2.47 -8.72
N VAL A 124 17.06 -1.51 -8.83
CA VAL A 124 15.80 -1.51 -8.10
C VAL A 124 14.92 -2.70 -8.53
N GLU A 125 14.86 -3.00 -9.82
CA GLU A 125 14.10 -4.13 -10.35
C GLU A 125 14.67 -5.48 -9.86
N LEU A 126 16.00 -5.62 -9.83
CA LEU A 126 16.67 -6.79 -9.26
C LEU A 126 16.39 -6.94 -7.76
N VAL A 127 16.42 -5.87 -6.99
CA VAL A 127 16.13 -5.89 -5.55
C VAL A 127 14.66 -6.23 -5.28
N GLN A 128 13.75 -5.78 -6.13
CA GLN A 128 12.31 -6.02 -5.95
C GLN A 128 11.89 -7.43 -6.36
N THR A 129 12.49 -7.99 -7.40
CA THR A 129 12.18 -9.35 -7.86
C THR A 129 12.86 -10.44 -7.03
N MET A 130 13.92 -10.14 -6.34
CA MET A 130 14.72 -11.12 -5.60
C MET A 130 14.47 -11.06 -4.09
N ALA A 131 13.43 -11.74 -3.67
CA ALA A 131 13.12 -11.95 -2.25
C ALA A 131 14.12 -12.88 -1.53
N VAL A 132 15.12 -13.44 -2.20
CA VAL A 132 16.09 -14.39 -1.65
C VAL A 132 17.49 -14.18 -2.19
N SER A 133 18.48 -14.16 -1.32
CA SER A 133 19.92 -13.92 -1.54
C SER A 133 20.66 -14.94 -2.44
N THR A 134 19.98 -15.68 -3.30
CA THR A 134 20.57 -16.71 -4.15
C THR A 134 20.56 -16.36 -5.64
N VAL A 135 20.99 -15.14 -5.97
CA VAL A 135 21.20 -14.76 -7.37
C VAL A 135 22.41 -15.47 -7.90
N PRO A 136 22.29 -16.33 -8.93
CA PRO A 136 23.46 -16.95 -9.53
C PRO A 136 24.37 -15.87 -10.16
N THR A 137 25.68 -16.03 -9.98
CA THR A 137 26.71 -15.06 -10.43
C THR A 137 26.55 -14.68 -11.90
N GLY A 138 26.13 -15.63 -12.75
CA GLY A 138 25.91 -15.39 -14.16
C GLY A 138 24.72 -14.45 -14.48
N ALA A 139 23.70 -14.40 -13.61
CA ALA A 139 22.59 -13.46 -13.77
C ALA A 139 23.01 -12.04 -13.38
N LEU A 140 23.89 -11.90 -12.37
CA LEU A 140 24.47 -10.61 -11.98
C LEU A 140 25.40 -10.04 -13.05
N GLU A 141 26.22 -10.89 -13.67
CA GLU A 141 27.09 -10.49 -14.78
C GLU A 141 26.28 -10.07 -16.02
N ALA A 142 25.22 -10.78 -16.35
CA ALA A 142 24.29 -10.44 -17.42
C ALA A 142 23.54 -9.11 -17.17
N SER A 143 23.40 -8.70 -15.90
CA SER A 143 22.77 -7.45 -15.47
C SER A 143 23.77 -6.30 -15.27
N GLY A 144 25.05 -6.46 -15.70
CA GLY A 144 26.07 -5.41 -15.67
C GLY A 144 26.88 -5.31 -14.38
N PHE A 145 26.67 -6.20 -13.39
CA PHE A 145 27.47 -6.26 -12.17
C PHE A 145 28.76 -7.05 -12.42
N THR A 146 29.80 -6.36 -12.87
CA THR A 146 31.05 -6.99 -13.30
C THR A 146 32.12 -7.12 -12.21
N THR A 147 32.00 -6.35 -11.13
CA THR A 147 32.95 -6.37 -10.01
C THR A 147 32.43 -7.20 -8.85
N GLY A 148 33.31 -7.97 -8.19
CA GLY A 148 32.94 -8.80 -7.04
C GLY A 148 32.25 -8.02 -5.91
N GLU A 149 32.70 -6.79 -5.63
CA GLU A 149 32.07 -5.90 -4.65
C GLU A 149 30.64 -5.48 -5.05
N GLN A 150 30.40 -5.21 -6.35
CA GLN A 150 29.07 -4.89 -6.86
C GLN A 150 28.13 -6.10 -6.81
N GLN A 151 28.66 -7.28 -7.11
CA GLN A 151 27.90 -8.53 -7.02
C GLN A 151 27.55 -8.89 -5.57
N GLU A 152 28.46 -8.63 -4.65
CA GLU A 152 28.24 -8.86 -3.22
C GLU A 152 27.24 -7.86 -2.64
N ALA A 153 27.35 -6.57 -3.01
CA ALA A 153 26.36 -5.54 -2.66
C ALA A 153 24.96 -5.83 -3.26
N ALA A 154 24.89 -6.35 -4.48
CA ALA A 154 23.63 -6.73 -5.11
C ALA A 154 23.01 -7.97 -4.46
N ARG A 155 23.81 -8.92 -3.98
CA ARG A 155 23.37 -10.09 -3.22
C ARG A 155 22.83 -9.74 -1.84
N GLN A 156 23.40 -8.71 -1.20
CA GLN A 156 23.00 -8.24 0.13
C GLN A 156 21.76 -7.30 0.09
N SER A 157 21.29 -6.95 -1.11
CA SER A 157 20.20 -5.97 -1.27
C SER A 157 18.81 -6.58 -1.32
N GLY A 158 18.64 -7.84 -0.97
CA GLY A 158 17.31 -8.44 -0.84
C GLY A 158 16.48 -7.74 0.26
N LEU A 159 15.16 -7.68 0.11
CA LEU A 159 14.28 -7.06 1.11
C LEU A 159 14.52 -7.63 2.52
N ALA A 160 14.78 -8.93 2.63
CA ALA A 160 15.08 -9.59 3.90
C ALA A 160 16.41 -9.10 4.50
N ASP A 161 17.45 -8.95 3.67
CA ASP A 161 18.75 -8.47 4.11
C ASP A 161 18.70 -7.01 4.55
N LEU A 162 17.95 -6.17 3.83
CA LEU A 162 17.71 -4.78 4.24
C LEU A 162 16.97 -4.69 5.57
N LEU A 163 15.94 -5.53 5.78
CA LEU A 163 15.16 -5.54 7.02
C LEU A 163 15.97 -6.01 8.22
N ILE A 164 16.89 -6.98 8.03
CA ILE A 164 17.72 -7.52 9.10
C ILE A 164 19.02 -6.72 9.30
N GLY A 165 19.48 -6.03 8.24
CA GLY A 165 20.66 -5.18 8.24
C GLY A 165 20.35 -3.72 8.57
N ASP A 166 20.20 -2.90 7.54
CA ASP A 166 20.09 -1.45 7.67
C ASP A 166 18.82 -0.97 8.39
N PHE A 167 17.71 -1.72 8.24
CA PHE A 167 16.43 -1.37 8.85
C PHE A 167 16.04 -2.27 10.03
N VAL A 168 17.01 -2.90 10.69
CA VAL A 168 16.77 -3.81 11.83
C VAL A 168 15.99 -3.15 12.96
N LEU A 169 16.26 -1.89 13.28
CA LEU A 169 15.53 -1.17 14.33
C LEU A 169 14.05 -0.97 13.96
N ALA A 170 13.77 -0.66 12.69
CA ALA A 170 12.38 -0.52 12.23
C ALA A 170 11.67 -1.89 12.27
N PHE A 171 12.35 -2.96 11.87
CA PHE A 171 11.82 -4.33 11.93
C PHE A 171 11.53 -4.77 13.38
N GLU A 172 12.45 -4.50 14.31
CA GLU A 172 12.27 -4.80 15.73
C GLU A 172 11.12 -3.99 16.33
N ALA A 173 11.02 -2.69 16.02
CA ALA A 173 9.93 -1.83 16.49
C ALA A 173 8.56 -2.34 16.01
N VAL A 174 8.44 -2.78 14.75
CA VAL A 174 7.20 -3.35 14.21
C VAL A 174 6.88 -4.68 14.89
N SER A 175 7.87 -5.53 15.17
CA SER A 175 7.65 -6.82 15.85
C SER A 175 7.13 -6.64 17.29
N VAL A 176 7.69 -5.67 18.02
CA VAL A 176 7.21 -5.28 19.37
C VAL A 176 5.79 -4.72 19.30
N LEU A 177 5.49 -3.89 18.31
CA LEU A 177 4.16 -3.32 18.11
C LEU A 177 3.11 -4.40 17.80
N LEU A 178 3.45 -5.38 16.97
CA LEU A 178 2.58 -6.53 16.70
C LEU A 178 2.33 -7.35 17.96
N LEU A 179 3.37 -7.61 18.76
CA LEU A 179 3.24 -8.33 20.03
C LEU A 179 2.31 -7.57 20.99
N ALA A 180 2.51 -6.25 21.11
CA ALA A 180 1.66 -5.40 21.95
C ALA A 180 0.20 -5.40 21.48
N ALA A 181 -0.04 -5.37 20.15
CA ALA A 181 -1.38 -5.46 19.57
C ALA A 181 -2.07 -6.79 19.91
N VAL A 182 -1.36 -7.91 19.82
CA VAL A 182 -1.89 -9.24 20.17
C VAL A 182 -2.23 -9.31 21.66
N ILE A 183 -1.32 -8.84 22.53
CA ILE A 183 -1.56 -8.80 23.98
C ILE A 183 -2.75 -7.89 24.31
N GLY A 184 -2.85 -6.73 23.66
CA GLY A 184 -3.97 -5.80 23.82
C GLY A 184 -5.30 -6.42 23.40
N ALA A 185 -5.34 -7.13 22.26
CA ALA A 185 -6.53 -7.84 21.80
C ALA A 185 -6.96 -8.94 22.80
N LEU A 186 -6.01 -9.72 23.32
CA LEU A 186 -6.29 -10.76 24.34
C LEU A 186 -6.78 -10.16 25.65
N ALA A 187 -6.23 -9.02 26.08
CA ALA A 187 -6.66 -8.34 27.30
C ALA A 187 -8.10 -7.83 27.20
N LEU A 188 -8.54 -7.34 26.02
CA LEU A 188 -9.90 -6.89 25.78
C LEU A 188 -10.93 -8.03 25.74
N VAL A 189 -10.54 -9.20 25.28
CA VAL A 189 -11.44 -10.39 25.17
C VAL A 189 -11.57 -11.13 26.52
N ARG A 190 -10.71 -10.86 27.51
CA ARG A 190 -10.73 -11.54 28.80
C ARG A 190 -12.05 -11.26 29.55
N PRO A 191 -12.88 -12.28 29.84
CA PRO A 191 -14.09 -12.11 30.62
C PRO A 191 -13.73 -11.63 32.04
N ARG A 192 -14.48 -10.61 32.54
CA ARG A 192 -14.43 -10.14 33.93
C ARG A 192 -15.15 -11.11 34.83
#